data_b055fdf554d1cedb37cfb0c776bc4a61
#
_entry.id   b055fdf554d1cedb37cfb0c776bc4a61
#
_cell.length_a   1.000
_cell.length_b   1.000
_cell.length_c   1.000
_cell.angle_alpha   90.00
_cell.angle_beta   90.00
_cell.angle_gamma   90.00
#
_symmetry.space_group_name_H-M   'P 1'
#
loop_
_entity.id
_entity.type
_entity.pdbx_description
1 polymer ?
#
loop_
_entity_poly.entity_id
_entity_poly.type
_entity_poly.pdbx_seq_one_letter_code
_entity_poly.pdbx_strand_id
1 'polypeptide(L)'
;VNPEGGSWASGVLGQLGPTKFGRDSEEWMFHFSFRPDDPSRFEEASLLPRMRELLKIPDLAPDIIGIGHWTVEGVLVDRYRWGRVLLAGDAAHRHPPTTGLGLNSAIQDAHNLSWKLAAVLKGQAHDSLLDSYEAERRPVAAANIQWALMTFQNHQLTDAGIGLVRGNAELSQANFRRYFADDQEGRTRRARLAQIMEVQRMEWQAHDIELGYHYDIGAVMPDGTPTPERDPLGQTYVPTTRPGHRLPHAWLERDGQQISTLDLVQPGAFVLLTGRKASGWAEAAAAVARKSGVTIEVVEVSDESSVRDIDRTWRHLRAVSADGAILVRPDQHVGWRAMGRSEDPQGVLAAALGKILQRDM
;
A
#
# COMPACT_ATOMS: atom_id res chain seq x y z
N VAL A 1 5.37 -15.51 23.39
CA VAL A 1 5.06 -14.53 24.45
C VAL A 1 5.83 -14.90 25.70
N ASN A 2 6.57 -13.96 26.25
CA ASN A 2 7.27 -14.15 27.53
C ASN A 2 6.35 -13.74 28.69
N PRO A 3 5.92 -14.66 29.57
CA PRO A 3 4.99 -14.33 30.64
C PRO A 3 5.59 -13.40 31.71
N GLU A 4 6.90 -13.20 31.73
CA GLU A 4 7.56 -12.29 32.66
C GLU A 4 7.63 -10.85 32.15
N GLY A 5 7.81 -10.65 30.85
CA GLY A 5 8.01 -9.35 30.23
C GLY A 5 6.99 -8.96 29.18
N GLY A 6 6.03 -9.84 28.85
CA GLY A 6 5.06 -9.60 27.78
C GLY A 6 5.73 -9.53 26.40
N SER A 7 5.07 -8.88 25.44
CA SER A 7 5.56 -8.70 24.06
C SER A 7 6.87 -7.91 23.98
N TRP A 8 7.16 -7.05 24.95
CA TRP A 8 8.40 -6.26 25.02
C TRP A 8 9.67 -7.04 25.40
N ALA A 9 9.52 -8.21 26.03
CA ALA A 9 10.64 -9.08 26.36
C ALA A 9 10.72 -10.30 25.43
N SER A 10 10.12 -10.23 24.29
CA SER A 10 10.15 -11.25 23.25
C SER A 10 11.05 -10.84 22.09
N GLY A 11 11.32 -11.79 21.21
CA GLY A 11 11.96 -11.55 19.93
C GLY A 11 11.07 -12.03 18.79
N VAL A 12 11.35 -11.57 17.58
CA VAL A 12 10.74 -12.08 16.36
C VAL A 12 11.79 -12.81 15.55
N LEU A 13 11.56 -14.09 15.28
CA LEU A 13 12.40 -14.90 14.42
C LEU A 13 11.76 -14.98 13.04
N GLY A 14 12.47 -14.49 12.02
CA GLY A 14 12.06 -14.51 10.64
C GLY A 14 13.02 -15.26 9.74
N GLN A 15 12.49 -15.87 8.70
CA GLN A 15 13.28 -16.51 7.63
C GLN A 15 13.65 -15.47 6.59
N LEU A 16 14.89 -15.48 6.09
CA LEU A 16 15.35 -14.54 5.08
C LEU A 16 15.64 -15.20 3.72
N GLY A 17 15.82 -16.48 3.65
CA GLY A 17 16.26 -17.15 2.44
C GLY A 17 17.79 -17.18 2.35
N PRO A 18 18.45 -16.92 1.20
CA PRO A 18 17.96 -16.25 -0.02
C PRO A 18 17.22 -17.14 -1.02
N THR A 19 17.36 -18.46 -0.94
CA THR A 19 16.75 -19.34 -1.94
C THR A 19 15.62 -20.20 -1.40
N LYS A 20 15.60 -20.46 -0.09
CA LYS A 20 14.60 -21.30 0.58
C LYS A 20 13.93 -20.58 1.75
N PHE A 21 12.62 -20.68 1.78
CA PHE A 21 11.82 -20.29 2.95
C PHE A 21 11.26 -21.53 3.61
N GLY A 22 11.29 -21.60 4.95
CA GLY A 22 10.84 -22.74 5.73
C GLY A 22 11.91 -23.21 6.71
N ARG A 23 11.81 -24.45 7.15
CA ARG A 23 12.73 -25.00 8.13
C ARG A 23 14.19 -25.03 7.67
N ASP A 24 14.39 -25.15 6.35
CA ASP A 24 15.70 -25.22 5.72
C ASP A 24 16.15 -23.88 5.14
N SER A 25 15.62 -22.77 5.67
CA SER A 25 16.07 -21.41 5.29
C SER A 25 17.55 -21.26 5.62
N GLU A 26 18.33 -20.73 4.68
CA GLU A 26 19.78 -20.57 4.82
C GLU A 26 20.11 -19.49 5.84
N GLU A 27 19.32 -18.42 5.89
CA GLU A 27 19.52 -17.27 6.75
C GLU A 27 18.26 -16.98 7.56
N TRP A 28 18.48 -16.49 8.78
CA TRP A 28 17.45 -16.15 9.74
C TRP A 28 17.72 -14.78 10.33
N MET A 29 16.69 -14.04 10.57
CA MET A 29 16.73 -12.75 11.24
C MET A 29 16.09 -12.90 12.62
N PHE A 30 16.75 -12.35 13.64
CA PHE A 30 16.19 -12.29 14.97
C PHE A 30 16.10 -10.83 15.44
N HIS A 31 14.90 -10.32 15.61
CA HIS A 31 14.67 -8.99 16.15
C HIS A 31 14.56 -9.04 17.67
N PHE A 32 15.36 -8.22 18.32
CA PHE A 32 15.21 -7.92 19.74
C PHE A 32 14.49 -6.59 19.91
N SER A 33 13.55 -6.54 20.87
CA SER A 33 12.89 -5.29 21.25
C SER A 33 13.52 -4.76 22.54
N PHE A 34 14.01 -3.54 22.47
CA PHE A 34 14.54 -2.81 23.62
C PHE A 34 13.68 -1.58 23.87
N ARG A 35 13.61 -1.15 25.12
CA ARG A 35 13.03 0.15 25.47
C ARG A 35 14.01 1.27 25.11
N PRO A 36 13.51 2.48 24.82
CA PRO A 36 14.38 3.61 24.51
C PRO A 36 15.36 3.97 25.63
N ASP A 37 15.01 3.67 26.88
CA ASP A 37 15.79 3.92 28.09
C ASP A 37 16.66 2.73 28.54
N ASP A 38 16.64 1.61 27.82
CA ASP A 38 17.45 0.44 28.12
C ASP A 38 18.89 0.66 27.64
N PRO A 39 19.89 0.74 28.54
CA PRO A 39 21.28 0.96 28.16
C PRO A 39 21.86 -0.21 27.36
N SER A 40 21.37 -1.44 27.58
CA SER A 40 21.86 -2.65 26.90
C SER A 40 21.49 -2.72 25.41
N ARG A 41 20.62 -1.83 24.92
CA ARG A 41 20.17 -1.80 23.52
C ARG A 41 21.30 -1.67 22.48
N PHE A 42 22.47 -1.17 22.89
CA PHE A 42 23.64 -1.03 22.03
C PHE A 42 24.78 -1.99 22.38
N GLU A 43 24.55 -2.89 23.34
CA GLU A 43 25.55 -3.87 23.78
C GLU A 43 25.43 -5.15 22.96
N GLU A 44 26.09 -5.23 21.81
CA GLU A 44 26.05 -6.40 20.93
C GLU A 44 26.44 -7.70 21.65
N ALA A 45 27.35 -7.64 22.61
CA ALA A 45 27.74 -8.83 23.41
C ALA A 45 26.58 -9.42 24.23
N SER A 46 25.54 -8.64 24.52
CA SER A 46 24.36 -9.11 25.26
C SER A 46 23.36 -9.89 24.37
N LEU A 47 23.43 -9.73 23.04
CA LEU A 47 22.42 -10.24 22.10
C LEU A 47 22.41 -11.77 22.03
N LEU A 48 23.58 -12.43 21.93
CA LEU A 48 23.65 -13.88 21.83
C LEU A 48 23.19 -14.60 23.10
N PRO A 49 23.60 -14.21 24.32
CA PRO A 49 23.03 -14.75 25.53
C PRO A 49 21.51 -14.62 25.61
N ARG A 50 20.97 -13.43 25.23
CA ARG A 50 19.53 -13.17 25.21
C ARG A 50 18.81 -14.02 24.17
N MET A 51 19.40 -14.21 22.97
CA MET A 51 18.86 -15.11 21.95
C MET A 51 18.75 -16.55 22.45
N ARG A 52 19.80 -17.06 23.11
CA ARG A 52 19.81 -18.40 23.71
C ARG A 52 18.71 -18.56 24.75
N GLU A 53 18.52 -17.55 25.59
CA GLU A 53 17.47 -17.53 26.62
C GLU A 53 16.07 -17.55 25.98
N LEU A 54 15.80 -16.67 25.02
CA LEU A 54 14.48 -16.53 24.38
C LEU A 54 14.11 -17.74 23.54
N LEU A 55 15.05 -18.31 22.80
CA LEU A 55 14.85 -19.52 22.00
C LEU A 55 14.87 -20.81 22.80
N LYS A 56 15.32 -20.75 24.08
CA LYS A 56 15.52 -21.93 24.95
C LYS A 56 16.53 -22.93 24.35
N ILE A 57 17.56 -22.43 23.68
CA ILE A 57 18.64 -23.21 23.08
C ILE A 57 19.98 -22.71 23.66
N PRO A 58 20.43 -23.26 24.78
CA PRO A 58 21.60 -22.74 25.51
C PRO A 58 22.90 -22.83 24.73
N ASP A 59 23.05 -23.84 23.86
CA ASP A 59 24.26 -24.11 23.09
C ASP A 59 24.19 -23.54 21.67
N LEU A 60 23.23 -22.65 21.37
CA LEU A 60 23.10 -22.00 20.04
C LEU A 60 24.40 -21.26 19.70
N ALA A 61 25.01 -21.62 18.59
CA ALA A 61 26.21 -20.99 18.04
C ALA A 61 25.96 -20.54 16.60
N PRO A 62 25.26 -19.42 16.37
CA PRO A 62 24.97 -18.93 15.03
C PRO A 62 26.20 -18.28 14.41
N ASP A 63 26.31 -18.37 13.08
CA ASP A 63 27.18 -17.51 12.31
C ASP A 63 26.46 -16.16 12.11
N ILE A 64 26.98 -15.10 12.76
CA ILE A 64 26.36 -13.78 12.73
C ILE A 64 26.86 -13.02 11.50
N ILE A 65 25.99 -12.88 10.50
CA ILE A 65 26.29 -12.18 9.25
C ILE A 65 26.29 -10.66 9.45
N GLY A 66 25.40 -10.14 10.30
CA GLY A 66 25.33 -8.71 10.57
C GLY A 66 24.38 -8.35 11.71
N ILE A 67 24.57 -7.17 12.28
CA ILE A 67 23.73 -6.58 13.31
C ILE A 67 23.32 -5.18 12.83
N GLY A 68 22.02 -4.88 12.89
CA GLY A 68 21.47 -3.59 12.56
C GLY A 68 20.61 -3.03 13.69
N HIS A 69 20.63 -1.72 13.86
CA HIS A 69 19.81 -1.00 14.84
C HIS A 69 18.82 -0.10 14.12
N TRP A 70 17.59 -0.11 14.58
CA TRP A 70 16.54 0.78 14.07
C TRP A 70 15.53 1.10 15.16
N THR A 71 14.77 2.16 14.99
CA THR A 71 13.77 2.61 15.95
C THR A 71 12.37 2.45 15.37
N VAL A 72 11.47 1.85 16.16
CA VAL A 72 10.03 1.81 15.81
C VAL A 72 9.46 3.20 16.07
N GLU A 73 9.14 3.91 15.00
CA GLU A 73 8.62 5.27 15.09
C GLU A 73 7.65 5.58 13.92
N GLY A 74 6.77 6.54 14.15
CA GLY A 74 5.93 7.13 13.10
C GLY A 74 6.38 8.56 12.86
N VAL A 75 7.04 8.82 11.72
CA VAL A 75 7.57 10.14 11.38
C VAL A 75 7.12 10.52 9.97
N LEU A 76 6.73 11.77 9.81
CA LEU A 76 6.36 12.37 8.53
C LEU A 76 7.03 13.74 8.42
N VAL A 77 7.74 13.98 7.32
CA VAL A 77 8.33 15.30 7.06
C VAL A 77 7.27 16.35 6.76
N ASP A 78 7.57 17.62 7.01
CA ASP A 78 6.67 18.72 6.74
C ASP A 78 6.43 18.93 5.25
N ARG A 79 7.45 18.68 4.41
CA ARG A 79 7.40 18.84 2.96
C ARG A 79 8.16 17.74 2.26
N TYR A 80 7.67 17.33 1.08
CA TYR A 80 8.31 16.35 0.20
C TYR A 80 9.18 17.01 -0.86
N ARG A 81 8.97 18.31 -1.12
CA ARG A 81 9.69 19.06 -2.15
C ARG A 81 10.30 20.36 -1.62
N TRP A 82 11.59 20.59 -1.92
CA TRP A 82 12.30 21.87 -1.76
C TRP A 82 13.01 22.22 -3.06
N GLY A 83 12.35 23.00 -3.92
CA GLY A 83 12.89 23.34 -5.23
C GLY A 83 13.13 22.08 -6.08
N ARG A 84 14.40 21.72 -6.28
CA ARG A 84 14.83 20.56 -7.07
C ARG A 84 15.13 19.31 -6.22
N VAL A 85 14.99 19.38 -4.93
CA VAL A 85 15.16 18.26 -4.01
C VAL A 85 13.79 17.68 -3.69
N LEU A 86 13.64 16.36 -3.89
CA LEU A 86 12.43 15.61 -3.56
C LEU A 86 12.80 14.47 -2.62
N LEU A 87 11.98 14.24 -1.60
CA LEU A 87 12.14 13.16 -0.64
C LEU A 87 11.14 12.04 -0.96
N ALA A 88 11.56 10.79 -0.77
CA ALA A 88 10.71 9.62 -0.97
C ALA A 88 11.08 8.52 0.02
N GLY A 89 10.13 7.63 0.32
CA GLY A 89 10.34 6.53 1.25
C GLY A 89 10.76 6.99 2.64
N ASP A 90 11.69 6.30 3.26
CA ASP A 90 12.15 6.56 4.64
C ASP A 90 12.74 7.95 4.85
N ALA A 91 13.21 8.61 3.77
CA ALA A 91 13.61 10.02 3.83
C ALA A 91 12.41 10.98 4.02
N ALA A 92 11.21 10.57 3.63
CA ALA A 92 9.99 11.36 3.71
C ALA A 92 9.06 10.89 4.86
N HIS A 93 9.00 9.60 5.12
CA HIS A 93 8.14 9.01 6.13
C HIS A 93 8.68 7.69 6.67
N ARG A 94 8.55 7.47 7.96
CA ARG A 94 8.88 6.20 8.61
C ARG A 94 7.67 5.65 9.34
N HIS A 95 7.43 4.36 9.20
CA HIS A 95 6.28 3.66 9.77
C HIS A 95 6.73 2.61 10.76
N PRO A 96 5.96 2.32 11.83
CA PRO A 96 6.07 1.05 12.52
C PRO A 96 5.94 -0.11 11.52
N PRO A 97 6.59 -1.26 11.76
CA PRO A 97 6.61 -2.37 10.79
C PRO A 97 5.27 -3.11 10.65
N THR A 98 4.31 -2.80 11.50
CA THR A 98 2.95 -3.37 11.46
C THR A 98 2.23 -3.03 10.14
N THR A 99 1.43 -3.95 9.66
CA THR A 99 0.73 -3.90 8.36
C THR A 99 1.67 -3.91 7.13
N GLY A 100 3.00 -3.80 7.30
CA GLY A 100 3.97 -3.83 6.20
C GLY A 100 3.92 -2.61 5.26
N LEU A 101 3.44 -1.47 5.73
CA LEU A 101 3.17 -0.29 4.87
C LEU A 101 4.43 0.50 4.46
N GLY A 102 5.54 0.42 5.21
CA GLY A 102 6.73 1.27 4.98
C GLY A 102 7.33 1.08 3.58
N LEU A 103 7.82 -0.11 3.27
CA LEU A 103 8.41 -0.44 1.97
C LEU A 103 7.40 -0.24 0.82
N ASN A 104 6.15 -0.67 1.02
CA ASN A 104 5.10 -0.52 0.02
C ASN A 104 4.80 0.95 -0.28
N SER A 105 4.74 1.81 0.73
CA SER A 105 4.59 3.26 0.55
C SER A 105 5.76 3.88 -0.22
N ALA A 106 7.00 3.45 0.07
CA ALA A 106 8.20 3.91 -0.62
C ALA A 106 8.17 3.54 -2.12
N ILE A 107 7.76 2.31 -2.46
CA ILE A 107 7.59 1.88 -3.85
C ILE A 107 6.51 2.69 -4.55
N GLN A 108 5.39 2.96 -3.88
CA GLN A 108 4.31 3.78 -4.41
C GLN A 108 4.75 5.25 -4.61
N ASP A 109 5.58 5.80 -3.73
CA ASP A 109 6.17 7.12 -3.91
C ASP A 109 7.03 7.18 -5.17
N ALA A 110 7.91 6.21 -5.36
CA ALA A 110 8.74 6.11 -6.55
C ALA A 110 7.89 5.96 -7.82
N HIS A 111 6.82 5.17 -7.78
CA HIS A 111 5.90 4.96 -8.90
C HIS A 111 5.14 6.24 -9.25
N ASN A 112 4.67 6.99 -8.25
CA ASN A 112 3.99 8.27 -8.44
C ASN A 112 4.93 9.36 -8.95
N LEU A 113 6.15 9.45 -8.42
CA LEU A 113 7.11 10.51 -8.73
C LEU A 113 7.80 10.32 -10.08
N SER A 114 8.17 9.09 -10.45
CA SER A 114 9.03 8.80 -11.59
C SER A 114 8.46 9.29 -12.91
N TRP A 115 7.16 9.05 -13.18
CA TRP A 115 6.54 9.50 -14.44
C TRP A 115 6.38 11.03 -14.47
N LYS A 116 6.10 11.68 -13.33
CA LYS A 116 6.00 13.13 -13.21
C LYS A 116 7.33 13.79 -13.49
N LEU A 117 8.39 13.27 -12.87
CA LEU A 117 9.75 13.75 -13.09
C LEU A 117 10.17 13.57 -14.55
N ALA A 118 9.89 12.41 -15.14
CA ALA A 118 10.17 12.15 -16.55
C ALA A 118 9.41 13.12 -17.49
N ALA A 119 8.13 13.39 -17.22
CA ALA A 119 7.33 14.30 -18.01
C ALA A 119 7.87 15.76 -17.95
N VAL A 120 8.27 16.22 -16.76
CA VAL A 120 8.86 17.57 -16.59
C VAL A 120 10.22 17.66 -17.30
N LEU A 121 11.11 16.68 -17.10
CA LEU A 121 12.44 16.67 -17.72
C LEU A 121 12.39 16.59 -19.25
N LYS A 122 11.36 15.95 -19.82
CA LYS A 122 11.11 15.91 -21.27
C LYS A 122 10.39 17.14 -21.81
N GLY A 123 10.03 18.11 -20.98
CA GLY A 123 9.24 19.28 -21.37
C GLY A 123 7.78 18.96 -21.72
N GLN A 124 7.29 17.81 -21.32
CA GLN A 124 5.91 17.36 -21.55
C GLN A 124 4.93 17.93 -20.52
N ALA A 125 5.41 18.35 -19.36
CA ALA A 125 4.64 18.93 -18.28
C ALA A 125 5.30 20.17 -17.70
N HIS A 126 4.51 21.03 -17.04
CA HIS A 126 5.05 22.15 -16.31
C HIS A 126 5.70 21.67 -15.00
N ASP A 127 6.68 22.40 -14.46
CA ASP A 127 7.41 22.05 -13.24
C ASP A 127 6.51 21.89 -12.02
N SER A 128 5.36 22.62 -11.96
CA SER A 128 4.35 22.49 -10.91
C SER A 128 3.68 21.10 -10.84
N LEU A 129 3.83 20.26 -11.88
CA LEU A 129 3.40 18.86 -11.78
C LEU A 129 4.08 18.14 -10.62
N LEU A 130 5.33 18.51 -10.30
CA LEU A 130 6.06 17.90 -9.17
C LEU A 130 5.48 18.28 -7.81
N ASP A 131 4.74 19.39 -7.69
CA ASP A 131 4.05 19.74 -6.44
C ASP A 131 2.89 18.78 -6.16
N SER A 132 2.32 18.19 -7.22
CA SER A 132 1.28 17.17 -7.07
C SER A 132 1.79 15.88 -6.39
N TYR A 133 3.09 15.62 -6.39
CA TYR A 133 3.67 14.48 -5.68
C TYR A 133 3.43 14.58 -4.17
N GLU A 134 3.76 15.72 -3.58
CA GLU A 134 3.49 15.98 -2.16
C GLU A 134 1.99 15.96 -1.87
N ALA A 135 1.20 16.66 -2.70
CA ALA A 135 -0.25 16.77 -2.52
C ALA A 135 -0.96 15.41 -2.54
N GLU A 136 -0.46 14.47 -3.34
CA GLU A 136 -1.01 13.11 -3.46
C GLU A 136 -0.45 12.15 -2.41
N ARG A 137 0.87 12.13 -2.19
CA ARG A 137 1.51 11.08 -1.41
C ARG A 137 1.62 11.36 0.08
N ARG A 138 1.80 12.62 0.47
CA ARG A 138 1.94 12.98 1.89
C ARG A 138 0.69 12.67 2.72
N PRO A 139 -0.55 12.92 2.26
CA PRO A 139 -1.76 12.51 2.99
C PRO A 139 -1.89 10.99 3.15
N VAL A 140 -1.52 10.22 2.12
CA VAL A 140 -1.52 8.75 2.16
C VAL A 140 -0.51 8.25 3.20
N ALA A 141 0.71 8.79 3.20
CA ALA A 141 1.72 8.44 4.19
C ALA A 141 1.27 8.78 5.63
N ALA A 142 0.62 9.94 5.82
CA ALA A 142 0.06 10.32 7.11
C ALA A 142 -0.97 9.30 7.62
N ALA A 143 -1.91 8.89 6.77
CA ALA A 143 -2.90 7.87 7.09
C ALA A 143 -2.27 6.51 7.40
N ASN A 144 -1.28 6.10 6.60
CA ASN A 144 -0.55 4.84 6.77
C ASN A 144 0.24 4.82 8.09
N ILE A 145 0.88 5.94 8.48
CA ILE A 145 1.57 6.06 9.77
C ILE A 145 0.58 5.90 10.93
N GLN A 146 -0.55 6.59 10.87
CA GLN A 146 -1.58 6.48 11.91
C GLN A 146 -2.12 5.05 12.03
N TRP A 147 -2.37 4.39 10.91
CA TRP A 147 -2.80 3.00 10.87
C TRP A 147 -1.76 2.06 11.47
N ALA A 148 -0.50 2.19 11.08
CA ALA A 148 0.59 1.38 11.59
C ALA A 148 0.81 1.59 13.11
N LEU A 149 0.71 2.81 13.60
CA LEU A 149 0.77 3.10 15.04
C LEU A 149 -0.39 2.45 15.81
N MET A 150 -1.61 2.53 15.27
CA MET A 150 -2.79 1.92 15.89
C MET A 150 -2.64 0.38 15.94
N THR A 151 -2.29 -0.26 14.83
CA THR A 151 -2.11 -1.72 14.78
C THR A 151 -0.96 -2.17 15.67
N PHE A 152 0.13 -1.40 15.77
CA PHE A 152 1.21 -1.65 16.70
C PHE A 152 0.75 -1.59 18.17
N GLN A 153 -0.08 -0.60 18.52
CA GLN A 153 -0.66 -0.51 19.87
C GLN A 153 -1.61 -1.67 20.18
N ASN A 154 -2.33 -2.17 19.18
CA ASN A 154 -3.24 -3.29 19.33
C ASN A 154 -2.54 -4.59 19.77
N HIS A 155 -1.23 -4.74 19.55
CA HIS A 155 -0.49 -5.90 20.07
C HIS A 155 -0.60 -6.05 21.59
N GLN A 156 -0.76 -4.94 22.33
CA GLN A 156 -0.97 -4.97 23.78
C GLN A 156 -2.28 -5.66 24.18
N LEU A 157 -3.29 -5.67 23.31
CA LEU A 157 -4.55 -6.37 23.55
C LEU A 157 -4.35 -7.88 23.66
N THR A 158 -3.38 -8.44 22.94
CA THR A 158 -3.02 -9.86 23.05
C THR A 158 -2.46 -10.19 24.43
N ASP A 159 -1.56 -9.36 24.94
CA ASP A 159 -1.02 -9.51 26.30
C ASP A 159 -2.15 -9.45 27.34
N ALA A 160 -3.02 -8.46 27.23
CA ALA A 160 -4.18 -8.31 28.11
C ALA A 160 -5.17 -9.50 28.00
N GLY A 161 -5.38 -10.02 26.79
CA GLY A 161 -6.24 -11.18 26.53
C GLY A 161 -5.73 -12.48 27.17
N ILE A 162 -4.42 -12.67 27.22
CA ILE A 162 -3.78 -13.76 27.95
C ILE A 162 -3.79 -13.51 29.47
N GLY A 163 -3.87 -12.24 29.88
CA GLY A 163 -3.84 -11.79 31.25
C GLY A 163 -2.43 -11.46 31.74
N LEU A 164 -1.53 -11.07 30.85
CA LEU A 164 -0.20 -10.62 31.26
C LEU A 164 -0.31 -9.19 31.84
N VAL A 165 0.37 -8.99 32.97
CA VAL A 165 0.37 -7.75 33.73
C VAL A 165 1.77 -7.19 33.79
N ARG A 166 1.98 -6.08 33.13
CA ARG A 166 3.30 -5.43 33.06
C ARG A 166 3.82 -5.08 34.46
N GLY A 167 5.08 -5.47 34.72
CA GLY A 167 5.72 -5.23 36.04
C GLY A 167 5.28 -6.18 37.15
N ASN A 168 4.45 -7.18 36.84
CA ASN A 168 4.05 -8.19 37.80
C ASN A 168 4.22 -9.61 37.23
N ALA A 169 5.43 -10.14 37.31
CA ALA A 169 5.79 -11.43 36.74
C ALA A 169 5.00 -12.59 37.40
N GLU A 170 4.79 -12.55 38.70
CA GLU A 170 4.08 -13.61 39.43
C GLU A 170 2.62 -13.74 38.97
N LEU A 171 1.91 -12.61 38.89
CA LEU A 171 0.53 -12.58 38.38
C LEU A 171 0.45 -12.98 36.93
N SER A 172 1.41 -12.52 36.11
CA SER A 172 1.50 -12.88 34.68
C SER A 172 1.67 -14.39 34.50
N GLN A 173 2.57 -15.02 35.25
CA GLN A 173 2.76 -16.47 35.22
C GLN A 173 1.54 -17.23 35.73
N ALA A 174 0.89 -16.76 36.80
CA ALA A 174 -0.35 -17.36 37.30
C ALA A 174 -1.46 -17.31 36.23
N ASN A 175 -1.67 -16.14 35.57
CA ASN A 175 -2.65 -15.97 34.52
C ASN A 175 -2.31 -16.82 33.30
N PHE A 176 -1.04 -16.91 32.91
CA PHE A 176 -0.58 -17.74 31.80
C PHE A 176 -0.88 -19.22 32.03
N ARG A 177 -0.61 -19.73 33.27
CA ARG A 177 -0.99 -21.11 33.62
C ARG A 177 -2.50 -21.35 33.55
N ARG A 178 -3.31 -20.41 34.04
CA ARG A 178 -4.78 -20.46 33.95
C ARG A 178 -5.30 -20.45 32.51
N TYR A 179 -4.64 -19.71 31.62
CA TYR A 179 -5.00 -19.69 30.19
C TYR A 179 -4.89 -21.09 29.57
N PHE A 180 -3.89 -21.91 29.97
CA PHE A 180 -3.70 -23.27 29.47
C PHE A 180 -4.43 -24.33 30.28
N ALA A 181 -5.11 -24.00 31.39
CA ALA A 181 -5.86 -24.94 32.17
C ALA A 181 -6.99 -25.60 31.35
N ASP A 182 -7.21 -26.90 31.56
CA ASP A 182 -8.29 -27.64 30.90
C ASP A 182 -9.56 -27.66 31.76
N ASP A 183 -10.03 -26.46 32.12
CA ASP A 183 -11.24 -26.22 32.90
C ASP A 183 -12.11 -25.13 32.23
N GLN A 184 -13.23 -24.78 32.87
CA GLN A 184 -14.14 -23.76 32.36
C GLN A 184 -13.48 -22.37 32.27
N GLU A 185 -12.61 -22.02 33.26
CA GLU A 185 -11.91 -20.74 33.26
C GLU A 185 -10.93 -20.65 32.10
N GLY A 186 -10.11 -21.70 31.87
CA GLY A 186 -9.17 -21.78 30.76
C GLY A 186 -9.87 -21.66 29.38
N ARG A 187 -10.99 -22.40 29.22
CA ARG A 187 -11.80 -22.29 28.01
C ARG A 187 -12.36 -20.87 27.77
N THR A 188 -12.86 -20.23 28.83
CA THR A 188 -13.37 -18.85 28.74
C THR A 188 -12.27 -17.87 28.37
N ARG A 189 -11.06 -18.00 28.94
CA ARG A 189 -9.90 -17.15 28.62
C ARG A 189 -9.47 -17.32 27.16
N ARG A 190 -9.40 -18.55 26.65
CA ARG A 190 -9.07 -18.83 25.24
C ARG A 190 -10.13 -18.26 24.29
N ALA A 191 -11.41 -18.41 24.61
CA ALA A 191 -12.50 -17.84 23.80
C ALA A 191 -12.43 -16.29 23.76
N ARG A 192 -12.11 -15.65 24.89
CA ARG A 192 -11.91 -14.19 24.93
C ARG A 192 -10.72 -13.76 24.08
N LEU A 193 -9.59 -14.46 24.16
CA LEU A 193 -8.43 -14.15 23.32
C LEU A 193 -8.78 -14.29 21.83
N ALA A 194 -9.52 -15.34 21.45
CA ALA A 194 -9.96 -15.52 20.08
C ALA A 194 -10.76 -14.31 19.56
N GLN A 195 -11.65 -13.75 20.38
CA GLN A 195 -12.38 -12.51 20.03
C GLN A 195 -11.44 -11.29 19.88
N ILE A 196 -10.44 -11.17 20.76
CA ILE A 196 -9.44 -10.11 20.66
C ILE A 196 -8.61 -10.27 19.38
N MET A 197 -8.27 -11.49 19.00
CA MET A 197 -7.53 -11.76 17.76
C MET A 197 -8.30 -11.40 16.49
N GLU A 198 -9.63 -11.33 16.53
CA GLU A 198 -10.41 -10.80 15.38
C GLU A 198 -10.07 -9.33 15.11
N VAL A 199 -9.82 -8.52 16.14
CA VAL A 199 -9.40 -7.12 15.99
C VAL A 199 -8.01 -7.04 15.35
N GLN A 200 -7.13 -8.02 15.58
CA GLN A 200 -5.79 -8.07 14.98
C GLN A 200 -5.82 -8.31 13.47
N ARG A 201 -6.94 -8.75 12.91
CA ARG A 201 -7.11 -8.88 11.45
C ARG A 201 -6.91 -7.56 10.70
N MET A 202 -7.16 -6.42 11.35
CA MET A 202 -6.88 -5.09 10.79
C MET A 202 -5.41 -4.91 10.34
N GLU A 203 -4.48 -5.63 10.97
CA GLU A 203 -3.07 -5.59 10.57
C GLU A 203 -2.78 -6.45 9.33
N TRP A 204 -3.47 -7.57 9.17
CA TRP A 204 -3.19 -8.58 8.16
C TRP A 204 -4.15 -8.57 6.96
N GLN A 205 -5.30 -7.92 7.10
CA GLN A 205 -6.35 -7.83 6.11
C GLN A 205 -6.73 -6.36 5.89
N ALA A 206 -5.75 -5.55 5.49
CA ALA A 206 -5.89 -4.10 5.36
C ALA A 206 -6.12 -3.67 3.88
N HIS A 207 -6.94 -4.42 3.13
CA HIS A 207 -7.09 -4.21 1.68
C HIS A 207 -7.58 -2.83 1.30
N ASP A 208 -8.43 -2.17 2.12
CA ASP A 208 -8.84 -0.80 1.85
C ASP A 208 -7.73 0.22 2.13
N ILE A 209 -6.85 -0.06 3.10
CA ILE A 209 -5.67 0.77 3.36
C ILE A 209 -4.66 0.64 2.22
N GLU A 210 -4.45 -0.59 1.74
CA GLU A 210 -3.45 -0.92 0.71
C GLU A 210 -3.86 -0.48 -0.70
N LEU A 211 -5.16 -0.62 -1.04
CA LEU A 211 -5.68 -0.43 -2.40
C LEU A 211 -6.70 0.70 -2.52
N GLY A 212 -7.39 1.05 -1.43
CA GLY A 212 -8.49 2.01 -1.42
C GLY A 212 -8.07 3.47 -1.22
N TYR A 213 -6.79 3.76 -1.03
CA TYR A 213 -6.33 5.14 -0.98
C TYR A 213 -6.53 5.83 -2.32
N HIS A 214 -6.73 7.14 -2.30
CA HIS A 214 -7.00 7.93 -3.50
C HIS A 214 -6.43 9.34 -3.38
N TYR A 215 -6.40 10.04 -4.50
CA TYR A 215 -5.93 11.40 -4.62
C TYR A 215 -7.11 12.31 -4.97
N ASP A 216 -7.54 13.18 -4.05
CA ASP A 216 -8.60 14.15 -4.32
C ASP A 216 -8.09 15.39 -5.05
N ILE A 217 -6.79 15.67 -4.92
CA ILE A 217 -6.11 16.81 -5.53
C ILE A 217 -4.81 16.33 -6.17
N GLY A 218 -4.19 17.18 -7.01
CA GLY A 218 -2.93 16.89 -7.67
C GLY A 218 -3.09 16.70 -9.17
N ALA A 219 -2.45 15.69 -9.74
CA ALA A 219 -2.48 15.37 -11.17
C ALA A 219 -3.74 14.57 -11.55
N VAL A 220 -4.89 15.06 -11.16
CA VAL A 220 -6.21 14.45 -11.39
C VAL A 220 -7.22 15.54 -11.79
N MET A 221 -8.22 15.14 -12.54
CA MET A 221 -9.40 15.97 -12.86
C MET A 221 -10.65 15.29 -12.28
N PRO A 222 -11.14 15.75 -11.12
CA PRO A 222 -12.34 15.21 -10.50
C PRO A 222 -13.57 15.35 -11.39
N ASP A 223 -14.49 14.40 -11.31
CA ASP A 223 -15.74 14.36 -12.07
C ASP A 223 -16.99 14.69 -11.23
N GLY A 224 -16.80 15.08 -9.97
CA GLY A 224 -17.88 15.42 -9.05
C GLY A 224 -18.60 14.20 -8.46
N THR A 225 -18.22 12.98 -8.79
CA THR A 225 -18.80 11.79 -8.18
C THR A 225 -18.35 11.63 -6.72
N PRO A 226 -19.22 11.14 -5.81
CA PRO A 226 -18.86 10.95 -4.42
C PRO A 226 -17.75 9.89 -4.26
N THR A 227 -16.90 10.08 -3.29
CA THR A 227 -15.94 9.04 -2.85
C THR A 227 -16.70 7.88 -2.26
N PRO A 228 -16.35 6.62 -2.62
CA PRO A 228 -16.93 5.45 -1.96
C PRO A 228 -16.73 5.52 -0.44
N GLU A 229 -17.73 5.04 0.29
CA GLU A 229 -17.60 4.90 1.74
C GLU A 229 -16.51 3.89 2.06
N ARG A 230 -15.60 4.26 2.96
CA ARG A 230 -14.49 3.42 3.37
C ARG A 230 -14.87 2.53 4.55
N ASP A 231 -14.36 1.33 4.56
CA ASP A 231 -14.49 0.42 5.69
C ASP A 231 -13.68 0.95 6.90
N PRO A 232 -14.34 1.25 8.05
CA PRO A 232 -13.63 1.71 9.24
C PRO A 232 -12.59 0.71 9.78
N LEU A 233 -12.75 -0.57 9.46
CA LEU A 233 -11.79 -1.63 9.82
C LEU A 233 -10.68 -1.82 8.77
N GLY A 234 -10.73 -1.08 7.65
CA GLY A 234 -9.73 -1.12 6.59
C GLY A 234 -9.67 -2.43 5.80
N GLN A 235 -10.62 -3.34 5.98
CA GLN A 235 -10.58 -4.70 5.41
C GLN A 235 -11.19 -4.78 4.02
N THR A 236 -12.29 -4.06 3.80
CA THR A 236 -13.11 -4.16 2.59
C THR A 236 -12.74 -3.08 1.58
N TYR A 237 -12.03 -3.46 0.54
CA TYR A 237 -11.72 -2.56 -0.57
C TYR A 237 -12.92 -2.43 -1.52
N VAL A 238 -13.29 -1.21 -1.88
CA VAL A 238 -14.33 -0.91 -2.87
C VAL A 238 -13.66 -0.45 -4.18
N PRO A 239 -13.60 -1.32 -5.21
CA PRO A 239 -12.99 -0.96 -6.49
C PRO A 239 -13.83 0.09 -7.22
N THR A 240 -13.18 1.11 -7.79
CA THR A 240 -13.85 2.18 -8.53
C THR A 240 -12.93 2.78 -9.59
N THR A 241 -13.50 3.30 -10.67
CA THR A 241 -12.80 4.12 -11.67
C THR A 241 -12.97 5.63 -11.46
N ARG A 242 -13.40 6.05 -10.26
CA ARG A 242 -13.44 7.46 -9.91
C ARG A 242 -12.04 8.08 -10.06
N PRO A 243 -11.91 9.27 -10.68
CA PRO A 243 -10.61 9.94 -10.77
C PRO A 243 -9.92 10.05 -9.40
N GLY A 244 -8.61 9.83 -9.40
CA GLY A 244 -7.77 9.77 -8.21
C GLY A 244 -7.62 8.38 -7.59
N HIS A 245 -8.48 7.42 -7.90
CA HIS A 245 -8.36 6.04 -7.42
C HIS A 245 -7.44 5.20 -8.32
N ARG A 246 -6.85 4.17 -7.75
CA ARG A 246 -6.12 3.15 -8.51
C ARG A 246 -7.08 2.46 -9.48
N LEU A 247 -6.63 2.20 -10.72
CA LEU A 247 -7.40 1.41 -11.69
C LEU A 247 -7.77 0.06 -11.06
N PRO A 248 -9.07 -0.29 -10.97
CA PRO A 248 -9.48 -1.57 -10.40
C PRO A 248 -9.02 -2.74 -11.27
N HIS A 249 -8.59 -3.80 -10.60
CA HIS A 249 -8.24 -5.04 -11.27
C HIS A 249 -9.49 -5.75 -11.81
N ALA A 250 -9.40 -6.20 -13.06
CA ALA A 250 -10.29 -7.19 -13.66
C ALA A 250 -9.46 -8.10 -14.58
N TRP A 251 -9.84 -9.35 -14.68
CA TRP A 251 -9.22 -10.24 -15.66
C TRP A 251 -9.79 -9.96 -17.04
N LEU A 252 -8.88 -9.82 -18.00
CA LEU A 252 -9.16 -9.64 -19.42
C LEU A 252 -8.42 -10.71 -20.22
N GLU A 253 -8.76 -10.86 -21.48
CA GLU A 253 -8.02 -11.71 -22.42
C GLU A 253 -7.48 -10.86 -23.57
N ARG A 254 -6.20 -11.05 -23.92
CA ARG A 254 -5.56 -10.50 -25.11
C ARG A 254 -4.79 -11.63 -25.82
N ASP A 255 -5.10 -11.86 -27.09
CA ASP A 255 -4.42 -12.88 -27.92
C ASP A 255 -4.41 -14.28 -27.28
N GLY A 256 -5.51 -14.65 -26.60
CA GLY A 256 -5.65 -15.93 -25.90
C GLY A 256 -4.95 -16.02 -24.55
N GLN A 257 -4.34 -14.92 -24.07
CA GLN A 257 -3.66 -14.87 -22.78
C GLN A 257 -4.50 -14.04 -21.79
N GLN A 258 -4.58 -14.53 -20.56
CA GLN A 258 -5.22 -13.80 -19.47
C GLN A 258 -4.27 -12.70 -18.98
N ILE A 259 -4.78 -11.47 -18.92
CA ILE A 259 -4.06 -10.27 -18.44
C ILE A 259 -4.93 -9.51 -17.44
N SER A 260 -4.31 -8.68 -16.61
CA SER A 260 -5.00 -7.73 -15.74
C SER A 260 -5.30 -6.43 -16.50
N THR A 261 -6.35 -5.71 -16.10
CA THR A 261 -6.53 -4.29 -16.49
C THR A 261 -5.28 -3.45 -16.20
N LEU A 262 -4.53 -3.79 -15.15
CA LEU A 262 -3.31 -3.08 -14.75
C LEU A 262 -2.15 -3.31 -15.75
N ASP A 263 -2.12 -4.45 -16.42
CA ASP A 263 -1.11 -4.78 -17.44
C ASP A 263 -1.29 -3.98 -18.74
N LEU A 264 -2.43 -3.30 -18.88
CA LEU A 264 -2.68 -2.38 -19.99
C LEU A 264 -1.86 -1.09 -19.86
N VAL A 265 -1.42 -0.74 -18.65
CA VAL A 265 -0.69 0.50 -18.38
C VAL A 265 0.80 0.27 -18.52
N GLN A 266 1.39 0.82 -19.57
CA GLN A 266 2.82 0.72 -19.83
C GLN A 266 3.60 1.85 -19.15
N PRO A 267 4.86 1.61 -18.73
CA PRO A 267 5.70 2.63 -18.11
C PRO A 267 5.83 3.89 -18.97
N GLY A 268 5.49 5.05 -18.39
CA GLY A 268 5.62 6.36 -19.04
C GLY A 268 4.55 6.69 -20.09
N ALA A 269 3.54 5.84 -20.30
CA ALA A 269 2.41 6.10 -21.18
C ALA A 269 1.12 6.28 -20.39
N PHE A 270 0.27 7.19 -20.87
CA PHE A 270 -1.14 7.22 -20.48
C PHE A 270 -1.90 6.17 -21.26
N VAL A 271 -2.97 5.63 -20.68
CA VAL A 271 -3.87 4.71 -21.38
C VAL A 271 -5.28 5.30 -21.38
N LEU A 272 -5.90 5.34 -22.55
CA LEU A 272 -7.30 5.70 -22.70
C LEU A 272 -8.10 4.41 -22.92
N LEU A 273 -8.80 3.98 -21.87
CA LEU A 273 -9.69 2.82 -21.95
C LEU A 273 -11.04 3.23 -22.49
N THR A 274 -11.51 2.55 -23.54
CA THR A 274 -12.76 2.84 -24.22
C THR A 274 -13.63 1.59 -24.33
N GLY A 275 -14.92 1.78 -24.58
CA GLY A 275 -15.82 0.71 -24.94
C GLY A 275 -16.11 0.70 -26.45
N ARG A 276 -16.84 -0.32 -26.93
CA ARG A 276 -17.15 -0.55 -28.36
C ARG A 276 -17.83 0.63 -29.07
N LYS A 277 -18.60 1.44 -28.36
CA LYS A 277 -19.36 2.57 -28.93
C LYS A 277 -18.65 3.91 -28.82
N ALA A 278 -17.40 3.91 -28.38
CA ALA A 278 -16.63 5.09 -28.05
C ALA A 278 -15.98 5.72 -29.30
N SER A 279 -16.79 6.06 -30.31
CA SER A 279 -16.30 6.69 -31.53
C SER A 279 -15.69 8.07 -31.27
N GLY A 280 -14.62 8.40 -32.01
CA GLY A 280 -13.92 9.69 -31.94
C GLY A 280 -12.85 9.79 -30.85
N TRP A 281 -12.79 8.85 -29.88
CA TRP A 281 -11.77 8.90 -28.84
C TRP A 281 -10.38 8.52 -29.32
N ALA A 282 -10.26 7.62 -30.30
CA ALA A 282 -8.97 7.22 -30.86
C ALA A 282 -8.32 8.38 -31.62
N GLU A 283 -9.08 9.07 -32.45
CA GLU A 283 -8.64 10.27 -33.20
C GLU A 283 -8.31 11.42 -32.23
N ALA A 284 -9.13 11.63 -31.21
CA ALA A 284 -8.90 12.60 -30.14
C ALA A 284 -7.58 12.32 -29.41
N ALA A 285 -7.36 11.09 -28.98
CA ALA A 285 -6.13 10.68 -28.31
C ALA A 285 -4.90 10.90 -29.19
N ALA A 286 -4.96 10.53 -30.47
CA ALA A 286 -3.88 10.74 -31.42
C ALA A 286 -3.56 12.23 -31.62
N ALA A 287 -4.59 13.10 -31.72
CA ALA A 287 -4.42 14.55 -31.88
C ALA A 287 -3.81 15.16 -30.60
N VAL A 288 -4.33 14.80 -29.43
CA VAL A 288 -3.85 15.29 -28.13
C VAL A 288 -2.42 14.81 -27.85
N ALA A 289 -2.09 13.54 -28.14
CA ALA A 289 -0.74 13.00 -28.00
C ALA A 289 0.27 13.76 -28.86
N ARG A 290 -0.04 14.04 -30.14
CA ARG A 290 0.83 14.85 -31.02
C ARG A 290 1.05 16.25 -30.47
N LYS A 291 0.00 16.92 -29.98
CA LYS A 291 0.10 18.28 -29.43
C LYS A 291 0.88 18.33 -28.12
N SER A 292 0.67 17.35 -27.24
CA SER A 292 1.27 17.31 -25.91
C SER A 292 2.68 16.72 -25.89
N GLY A 293 3.02 15.87 -26.84
CA GLY A 293 4.27 15.11 -26.86
C GLY A 293 4.28 13.93 -25.88
N VAL A 294 3.15 13.61 -25.21
CA VAL A 294 3.04 12.41 -24.36
C VAL A 294 2.46 11.26 -25.16
N THR A 295 2.80 10.02 -24.75
CA THR A 295 2.21 8.82 -25.31
C THR A 295 0.83 8.58 -24.68
N ILE A 296 -0.20 8.39 -25.51
CA ILE A 296 -1.54 7.95 -25.08
C ILE A 296 -1.87 6.70 -25.88
N GLU A 297 -1.90 5.57 -25.23
CA GLU A 297 -2.34 4.30 -25.81
C GLU A 297 -3.85 4.20 -25.70
N VAL A 298 -4.53 3.85 -26.79
CA VAL A 298 -5.99 3.64 -26.78
C VAL A 298 -6.25 2.15 -26.77
N VAL A 299 -7.00 1.70 -25.77
CA VAL A 299 -7.37 0.28 -25.61
C VAL A 299 -8.89 0.19 -25.55
N GLU A 300 -9.48 -0.40 -26.59
CA GLU A 300 -10.88 -0.79 -26.54
C GLU A 300 -11.01 -2.11 -25.78
N VAL A 301 -11.87 -2.12 -24.76
CA VAL A 301 -12.24 -3.33 -24.02
C VAL A 301 -13.69 -3.68 -24.32
N SER A 302 -13.88 -4.70 -25.14
CA SER A 302 -15.20 -5.16 -25.57
C SER A 302 -15.18 -6.65 -25.93
N ASP A 303 -16.34 -7.26 -26.13
CA ASP A 303 -16.46 -8.68 -26.51
C ASP A 303 -15.89 -8.98 -27.91
N GLU A 304 -15.66 -7.94 -28.74
CA GLU A 304 -15.26 -8.06 -30.17
C GLU A 304 -13.89 -7.45 -30.45
N SER A 305 -13.27 -6.76 -29.48
CA SER A 305 -11.93 -6.19 -29.65
C SER A 305 -10.83 -7.22 -29.33
N SER A 306 -9.56 -6.83 -29.59
CA SER A 306 -8.40 -7.65 -29.23
C SER A 306 -8.25 -7.83 -27.72
N VAL A 307 -8.86 -6.96 -26.92
CA VAL A 307 -8.89 -7.07 -25.45
C VAL A 307 -10.32 -7.32 -24.99
N ARG A 308 -10.57 -8.51 -24.50
CA ARG A 308 -11.91 -8.99 -24.18
C ARG A 308 -12.15 -9.10 -22.67
N ASP A 309 -13.35 -8.71 -22.23
CA ASP A 309 -13.83 -8.82 -20.85
C ASP A 309 -14.67 -10.12 -20.73
N ILE A 310 -14.00 -11.24 -20.47
CA ILE A 310 -14.61 -12.57 -20.60
C ILE A 310 -15.67 -12.82 -19.54
N ASP A 311 -15.38 -12.47 -18.29
CA ASP A 311 -16.26 -12.69 -17.15
C ASP A 311 -17.19 -11.49 -16.86
N ARG A 312 -17.10 -10.44 -17.66
CA ARG A 312 -17.84 -9.17 -17.54
C ARG A 312 -17.55 -8.37 -16.27
N THR A 313 -16.47 -8.67 -15.57
CA THR A 313 -16.08 -7.97 -14.35
C THR A 313 -15.74 -6.52 -14.66
N TRP A 314 -14.93 -6.25 -15.70
CA TRP A 314 -14.60 -4.90 -16.13
C TRP A 314 -15.84 -4.07 -16.50
N ARG A 315 -16.79 -4.66 -17.18
CA ARG A 315 -18.03 -4.00 -17.58
C ARG A 315 -18.81 -3.45 -16.37
N HIS A 316 -18.76 -4.13 -15.24
CA HIS A 316 -19.37 -3.66 -13.99
C HIS A 316 -18.50 -2.61 -13.29
N LEU A 317 -17.17 -2.82 -13.26
CA LEU A 317 -16.23 -1.95 -12.54
C LEU A 317 -15.98 -0.61 -13.23
N ARG A 318 -16.00 -0.55 -14.56
CA ARG A 318 -15.66 0.65 -15.32
C ARG A 318 -16.52 1.87 -15.00
N ALA A 319 -17.77 1.65 -14.54
CA ALA A 319 -18.71 2.70 -14.11
C ALA A 319 -18.94 3.86 -15.11
N VAL A 320 -18.59 3.67 -16.38
CA VAL A 320 -18.88 4.57 -17.49
C VAL A 320 -19.64 3.82 -18.57
N SER A 321 -20.42 4.52 -19.40
CA SER A 321 -21.17 3.89 -20.50
C SER A 321 -20.25 3.35 -21.61
N ALA A 322 -20.83 2.61 -22.56
CA ALA A 322 -20.06 1.98 -23.64
C ALA A 322 -19.41 2.99 -24.62
N ASP A 323 -19.87 4.21 -24.61
CA ASP A 323 -19.37 5.36 -25.40
C ASP A 323 -18.54 6.34 -24.55
N GLY A 324 -18.35 6.06 -23.28
CA GLY A 324 -17.44 6.81 -22.39
C GLY A 324 -15.98 6.41 -22.55
N ALA A 325 -15.12 7.12 -21.81
CA ALA A 325 -13.66 6.87 -21.80
C ALA A 325 -13.07 7.09 -20.42
N ILE A 326 -11.96 6.39 -20.12
CA ILE A 326 -11.23 6.51 -18.87
C ILE A 326 -9.75 6.74 -19.18
N LEU A 327 -9.20 7.88 -18.77
CA LEU A 327 -7.77 8.18 -18.90
C LEU A 327 -7.04 7.72 -17.65
N VAL A 328 -6.14 6.77 -17.83
CA VAL A 328 -5.31 6.19 -16.76
C VAL A 328 -3.90 6.77 -16.87
N ARG A 329 -3.35 7.20 -15.74
CA ARG A 329 -1.99 7.72 -15.61
C ARG A 329 -0.95 6.58 -15.66
N PRO A 330 0.33 6.91 -15.96
CA PRO A 330 1.41 5.91 -15.97
C PRO A 330 1.62 5.18 -14.65
N ASP A 331 1.16 5.72 -13.52
CA ASP A 331 1.20 5.12 -12.19
C ASP A 331 -0.09 4.34 -11.83
N GLN A 332 -0.84 3.92 -12.85
CA GLN A 332 -2.06 3.11 -12.71
C GLN A 332 -3.21 3.79 -11.94
N HIS A 333 -3.19 5.11 -11.78
CA HIS A 333 -4.32 5.86 -11.22
C HIS A 333 -5.18 6.44 -12.32
N VAL A 334 -6.49 6.43 -12.10
CA VAL A 334 -7.43 7.10 -13.01
C VAL A 334 -7.24 8.61 -12.89
N GLY A 335 -6.78 9.23 -13.95
CA GLY A 335 -6.57 10.68 -14.00
C GLY A 335 -7.85 11.45 -14.30
N TRP A 336 -8.72 10.86 -15.14
CA TRP A 336 -9.98 11.45 -15.60
C TRP A 336 -10.86 10.38 -16.25
N ARG A 337 -12.18 10.67 -16.35
CA ARG A 337 -13.11 9.86 -17.14
C ARG A 337 -14.24 10.72 -17.76
N ALA A 338 -14.73 10.31 -18.93
CA ALA A 338 -15.98 10.74 -19.52
C ALA A 338 -17.05 9.67 -19.25
N MET A 339 -18.14 10.05 -18.60
CA MET A 339 -19.19 9.10 -18.20
C MET A 339 -19.95 8.52 -19.40
N GLY A 340 -19.97 9.23 -20.52
CA GLY A 340 -20.67 8.83 -21.73
C GLY A 340 -20.11 9.53 -22.97
N ARG A 341 -20.93 9.57 -24.01
CA ARG A 341 -20.61 10.20 -25.29
C ARG A 341 -20.25 11.68 -25.09
N SER A 342 -19.19 12.10 -25.77
CA SER A 342 -18.80 13.51 -25.89
C SER A 342 -19.06 14.00 -27.32
N GLU A 343 -19.53 15.25 -27.47
CA GLU A 343 -19.63 15.93 -28.78
C GLU A 343 -18.27 16.48 -29.23
N ASP A 344 -17.36 16.75 -28.26
CA ASP A 344 -15.98 17.19 -28.52
C ASP A 344 -14.99 16.31 -27.69
N PRO A 345 -14.72 15.07 -28.11
CA PRO A 345 -13.78 14.19 -27.43
C PRO A 345 -12.36 14.77 -27.32
N GLN A 346 -11.93 15.52 -28.38
CA GLN A 346 -10.59 16.11 -28.41
C GLN A 346 -10.45 17.25 -27.42
N GLY A 347 -11.40 18.16 -27.32
CA GLY A 347 -11.35 19.30 -26.42
C GLY A 347 -11.42 18.86 -24.95
N VAL A 348 -12.32 17.93 -24.61
CA VAL A 348 -12.42 17.45 -23.22
C VAL A 348 -11.20 16.63 -22.79
N LEU A 349 -10.63 15.81 -23.69
CA LEU A 349 -9.41 15.05 -23.39
C LEU A 349 -8.19 15.98 -23.25
N ALA A 350 -8.08 16.99 -24.12
CA ALA A 350 -7.02 18.00 -24.04
C ALA A 350 -7.09 18.78 -22.71
N ALA A 351 -8.28 19.22 -22.32
CA ALA A 351 -8.49 19.91 -21.06
C ALA A 351 -8.11 19.03 -19.86
N ALA A 352 -8.53 17.76 -19.87
CA ALA A 352 -8.20 16.80 -18.81
C ALA A 352 -6.69 16.56 -18.72
N LEU A 353 -6.02 16.29 -19.83
CA LEU A 353 -4.59 16.05 -19.86
C LEU A 353 -3.80 17.33 -19.49
N GLY A 354 -4.23 18.50 -19.95
CA GLY A 354 -3.66 19.79 -19.57
C GLY A 354 -3.70 20.02 -18.06
N LYS A 355 -4.85 19.73 -17.43
CA LYS A 355 -4.99 19.79 -15.96
C LYS A 355 -4.05 18.81 -15.26
N ILE A 356 -3.93 17.57 -15.74
CA ILE A 356 -3.07 16.54 -15.18
C ILE A 356 -1.59 16.94 -15.31
N LEU A 357 -1.17 17.46 -16.47
CA LEU A 357 0.21 17.86 -16.76
C LEU A 357 0.55 19.28 -16.26
N GLN A 358 -0.41 19.97 -15.64
CA GLN A 358 -0.26 21.35 -15.13
C GLN A 358 0.19 22.33 -16.24
N ARG A 359 -0.36 22.21 -17.44
CA ARG A 359 -0.04 23.09 -18.57
C ARG A 359 -1.25 23.32 -19.47
N ASP A 360 -1.27 24.44 -20.17
CA ASP A 360 -2.28 24.73 -21.21
C ASP A 360 -2.08 23.82 -22.43
N MET A 361 -3.19 23.32 -22.99
CA MET A 361 -3.20 22.35 -24.08
C MET A 361 -3.99 22.85 -25.31
#